data_42735d90d686170f60de76a1b9dba372
#
_entry.id   42735d90d686170f60de76a1b9dba372
#
_cell.length_a   1.000
_cell.length_b   1.000
_cell.length_c   1.000
_cell.angle_alpha   90.00
_cell.angle_beta   90.00
_cell.angle_gamma   90.00
#
_symmetry.space_group_name_H-M   'P 1'
#
loop_
_entity.id
_entity.type
_entity.pdbx_description
1 polymer ?
#
loop_
_entity_poly.entity_id
_entity_poly.type
_entity_poly.pdbx_seq_one_letter_code
_entity_poly.pdbx_strand_id
1 'polypeptide(L)'
;MSALPIIMAAPNGARKTKDDHPNLPLTIQETVEEARRCNDAGASILHAHVRDDDGKHSLDANKYEKLIEDMHRTLPQMLVQITTESAGIFTPMDQARCLIDVKPDFASVAVREMMGTGSEKDRQFAQNTYAKVSDQGTALQHIVYSPDDLAELLKLRAD
;
A
#
# COMPACT_ATOMS: atom_id res chain seq x y z
N MET A 1 12.54 1.45 -29.80
CA MET A 1 11.13 1.28 -29.35
C MET A 1 10.97 2.12 -28.10
N SER A 2 10.01 3.05 -28.06
CA SER A 2 9.68 3.77 -26.84
C SER A 2 9.06 2.78 -25.85
N ALA A 3 9.56 2.75 -24.60
CA ALA A 3 8.93 1.97 -23.57
C ALA A 3 7.51 2.50 -23.32
N LEU A 4 6.54 1.60 -23.22
CA LEU A 4 5.18 1.98 -22.81
C LEU A 4 5.16 2.39 -21.35
N PRO A 5 4.30 3.33 -20.93
CA PRO A 5 4.17 3.69 -19.54
C PRO A 5 3.62 2.50 -18.72
N ILE A 6 4.07 2.37 -17.48
CA ILE A 6 3.48 1.45 -16.51
C ILE A 6 2.21 2.11 -15.96
N ILE A 7 1.10 1.38 -15.99
CA ILE A 7 -0.19 1.84 -15.47
C ILE A 7 -0.51 1.11 -14.18
N MET A 8 -0.69 1.87 -13.10
CA MET A 8 -1.16 1.38 -11.82
C MET A 8 -2.62 1.81 -11.60
N ALA A 9 -3.50 0.85 -11.37
CA ALA A 9 -4.89 1.10 -11.04
C ALA A 9 -5.09 1.13 -9.52
N ALA A 10 -5.79 2.14 -9.00
CA ALA A 10 -6.11 2.32 -7.58
C ALA A 10 -7.64 2.42 -7.41
N PRO A 11 -8.37 1.32 -7.41
CA PRO A 11 -9.83 1.35 -7.60
C PRO A 11 -10.64 1.77 -6.37
N ASN A 12 -10.10 1.70 -5.14
CA ASN A 12 -10.94 1.88 -3.94
C ASN A 12 -10.48 2.96 -2.95
N GLY A 13 -9.19 3.09 -2.64
CA GLY A 13 -8.72 4.03 -1.61
C GLY A 13 -9.23 3.69 -0.19
N ALA A 14 -8.98 4.55 0.80
CA ALA A 14 -9.26 4.28 2.21
C ALA A 14 -10.67 4.71 2.68
N ARG A 15 -11.26 5.77 2.10
CA ARG A 15 -12.39 6.50 2.70
C ARG A 15 -13.72 6.36 1.96
N LYS A 16 -13.66 6.14 0.65
CA LYS A 16 -14.84 6.05 -0.21
C LYS A 16 -15.64 4.78 0.05
N THR A 17 -16.94 4.85 -0.18
CA THR A 17 -17.89 3.75 -0.01
C THR A 17 -18.76 3.57 -1.25
N LYS A 18 -19.69 2.63 -1.23
CA LYS A 18 -20.68 2.45 -2.33
C LYS A 18 -21.65 3.62 -2.45
N ASP A 19 -21.77 4.46 -1.41
CA ASP A 19 -22.56 5.69 -1.47
C ASP A 19 -21.87 6.75 -2.36
N ASP A 20 -20.51 6.73 -2.41
CA ASP A 20 -19.74 7.60 -3.31
C ASP A 20 -19.78 7.08 -4.75
N HIS A 21 -19.72 5.77 -4.95
CA HIS A 21 -19.80 5.14 -6.27
C HIS A 21 -20.26 3.67 -6.14
N PRO A 22 -21.34 3.25 -6.83
CA PRO A 22 -21.94 1.92 -6.65
C PRO A 22 -20.99 0.76 -6.99
N ASN A 23 -20.03 0.96 -7.89
CA ASN A 23 -19.09 -0.06 -8.31
C ASN A 23 -17.75 0.00 -7.55
N LEU A 24 -17.64 0.81 -6.49
CA LEU A 24 -16.41 0.87 -5.68
C LEU A 24 -16.16 -0.51 -5.03
N PRO A 25 -15.01 -1.18 -5.28
CA PRO A 25 -14.76 -2.49 -4.70
C PRO A 25 -14.40 -2.37 -3.20
N LEU A 26 -15.16 -3.03 -2.34
CA LEU A 26 -14.93 -3.06 -0.89
C LEU A 26 -14.49 -4.43 -0.41
N THR A 27 -14.99 -5.51 -1.01
CA THR A 27 -14.58 -6.88 -0.68
C THR A 27 -13.36 -7.30 -1.51
N ILE A 28 -12.64 -8.32 -1.04
CA ILE A 28 -11.51 -8.90 -1.78
C ILE A 28 -11.98 -9.41 -3.15
N GLN A 29 -13.12 -10.08 -3.19
CA GLN A 29 -13.69 -10.59 -4.45
C GLN A 29 -13.99 -9.47 -5.45
N GLU A 30 -14.63 -8.38 -5.01
CA GLU A 30 -14.90 -7.21 -5.85
C GLU A 30 -13.58 -6.55 -6.33
N THR A 31 -12.56 -6.49 -5.45
CA THR A 31 -11.25 -5.92 -5.78
C THR A 31 -10.54 -6.74 -6.85
N VAL A 32 -10.56 -8.07 -6.76
CA VAL A 32 -9.97 -8.95 -7.78
C VAL A 32 -10.71 -8.84 -9.11
N GLU A 33 -12.04 -8.76 -9.10
CA GLU A 33 -12.84 -8.60 -10.33
C GLU A 33 -12.58 -7.24 -10.99
N GLU A 34 -12.45 -6.17 -10.21
CA GLU A 34 -12.11 -4.84 -10.74
C GLU A 34 -10.66 -4.81 -11.25
N ALA A 35 -9.72 -5.45 -10.55
CA ALA A 35 -8.35 -5.61 -11.00
C ALA A 35 -8.29 -6.31 -12.37
N ARG A 36 -9.12 -7.33 -12.60
CA ARG A 36 -9.22 -8.02 -13.89
C ARG A 36 -9.64 -7.06 -14.99
N ARG A 37 -10.68 -6.24 -14.77
CA ARG A 37 -11.12 -5.23 -15.74
C ARG A 37 -10.03 -4.20 -16.04
N CYS A 38 -9.31 -3.75 -14.99
CA CYS A 38 -8.19 -2.84 -15.15
C CYS A 38 -7.03 -3.47 -15.94
N ASN A 39 -6.72 -4.75 -15.68
CA ASN A 39 -5.69 -5.48 -16.40
C ASN A 39 -6.06 -5.66 -17.88
N ASP A 40 -7.31 -6.02 -18.19
CA ASP A 40 -7.85 -6.12 -19.56
C ASP A 40 -7.74 -4.78 -20.30
N ALA A 41 -7.81 -3.65 -19.58
CA ALA A 41 -7.63 -2.30 -20.11
C ALA A 41 -6.15 -1.84 -20.17
N GLY A 42 -5.20 -2.68 -19.73
CA GLY A 42 -3.76 -2.42 -19.85
C GLY A 42 -3.03 -2.02 -18.57
N ALA A 43 -3.71 -2.05 -17.40
CA ALA A 43 -3.02 -1.85 -16.12
C ALA A 43 -2.15 -3.06 -15.77
N SER A 44 -0.93 -2.80 -15.27
CA SER A 44 0.04 -3.83 -14.89
C SER A 44 0.20 -3.96 -13.38
N ILE A 45 -0.30 -2.99 -12.62
CA ILE A 45 -0.18 -2.94 -11.16
C ILE A 45 -1.54 -2.60 -10.56
N LEU A 46 -1.92 -3.32 -9.51
CA LEU A 46 -3.04 -3.00 -8.63
C LEU A 46 -2.49 -2.33 -7.36
N HIS A 47 -2.91 -1.11 -7.06
CA HIS A 47 -2.76 -0.50 -5.74
C HIS A 47 -4.06 -0.72 -4.96
N ALA A 48 -3.99 -1.46 -3.86
CA ALA A 48 -5.19 -1.91 -3.17
C ALA A 48 -5.21 -1.57 -1.68
N HIS A 49 -6.42 -1.22 -1.22
CA HIS A 49 -6.76 -1.14 0.20
C HIS A 49 -7.68 -2.31 0.54
N VAL A 50 -7.46 -2.96 1.68
CA VAL A 50 -8.41 -3.92 2.23
C VAL A 50 -9.37 -3.23 3.19
N ARG A 51 -10.52 -3.83 3.39
CA ARG A 51 -11.58 -3.34 4.27
C ARG A 51 -11.88 -4.37 5.34
N ASP A 52 -12.29 -3.89 6.52
CA ASP A 52 -12.88 -4.76 7.53
C ASP A 52 -14.31 -5.20 7.14
N ASP A 53 -14.96 -5.93 8.02
CA ASP A 53 -16.28 -6.49 7.75
C ASP A 53 -17.39 -5.42 7.75
N ASP A 54 -17.11 -4.24 8.29
CA ASP A 54 -17.96 -3.04 8.22
C ASP A 54 -17.67 -2.18 6.98
N GLY A 55 -16.76 -2.59 6.11
CA GLY A 55 -16.34 -1.84 4.92
C GLY A 55 -15.38 -0.68 5.20
N LYS A 56 -14.83 -0.57 6.41
CA LYS A 56 -13.87 0.47 6.77
C LYS A 56 -12.45 0.06 6.39
N HIS A 57 -11.59 1.05 6.17
CA HIS A 57 -10.17 0.81 5.88
C HIS A 57 -9.50 -0.04 6.97
N SER A 58 -8.69 -1.01 6.54
CA SER A 58 -8.02 -1.96 7.43
C SER A 58 -6.57 -2.17 7.02
N LEU A 59 -5.70 -2.45 8.00
CA LEU A 59 -4.33 -2.94 7.82
C LEU A 59 -4.19 -4.41 8.27
N ASP A 60 -5.30 -5.16 8.29
CA ASP A 60 -5.31 -6.58 8.66
C ASP A 60 -4.44 -7.40 7.70
N ALA A 61 -3.39 -8.03 8.25
CA ALA A 61 -2.45 -8.83 7.49
C ALA A 61 -3.12 -10.01 6.78
N ASN A 62 -4.05 -10.70 7.43
CA ASN A 62 -4.72 -11.86 6.84
C ASN A 62 -5.57 -11.45 5.62
N LYS A 63 -6.18 -10.26 5.66
CA LYS A 63 -6.95 -9.73 4.53
C LYS A 63 -6.04 -9.37 3.35
N TYR A 64 -4.86 -8.80 3.61
CA TYR A 64 -3.87 -8.54 2.57
C TYR A 64 -3.27 -9.83 1.99
N GLU A 65 -2.91 -10.79 2.83
CA GLU A 65 -2.43 -12.11 2.38
C GLU A 65 -3.47 -12.79 1.48
N LYS A 66 -4.74 -12.77 1.89
CA LYS A 66 -5.83 -13.31 1.10
C LYS A 66 -6.01 -12.60 -0.24
N LEU A 67 -5.91 -11.26 -0.25
CA LEU A 67 -5.98 -10.50 -1.50
C LEU A 67 -4.82 -10.87 -2.44
N ILE A 68 -3.59 -10.92 -1.93
CA ILE A 68 -2.39 -11.27 -2.70
C ILE A 68 -2.52 -12.69 -3.26
N GLU A 69 -2.96 -13.66 -2.44
CA GLU A 69 -3.18 -15.04 -2.88
C GLU A 69 -4.21 -15.11 -4.02
N ASP A 70 -5.35 -14.44 -3.87
CA ASP A 70 -6.42 -14.45 -4.89
C ASP A 70 -5.96 -13.75 -6.18
N MET A 71 -5.18 -12.67 -6.06
CA MET A 71 -4.58 -11.98 -7.21
C MET A 71 -3.57 -12.87 -7.93
N HIS A 72 -2.64 -13.52 -7.22
CA HIS A 72 -1.66 -14.43 -7.82
C HIS A 72 -2.33 -15.60 -8.55
N ARG A 73 -3.42 -16.11 -8.01
CA ARG A 73 -4.19 -17.19 -8.64
C ARG A 73 -4.94 -16.73 -9.89
N THR A 74 -5.49 -15.51 -9.89
CA THR A 74 -6.40 -15.03 -10.94
C THR A 74 -5.68 -14.22 -12.01
N LEU A 75 -4.68 -13.42 -11.61
CA LEU A 75 -3.94 -12.46 -12.44
C LEU A 75 -2.43 -12.51 -12.11
N PRO A 76 -1.75 -13.65 -12.34
CA PRO A 76 -0.36 -13.86 -11.91
C PRO A 76 0.64 -12.87 -12.53
N GLN A 77 0.29 -12.19 -13.63
CA GLN A 77 1.14 -11.19 -14.29
C GLN A 77 0.93 -9.76 -13.76
N MET A 78 -0.12 -9.52 -12.93
CA MET A 78 -0.42 -8.20 -12.39
C MET A 78 0.22 -8.05 -11.02
N LEU A 79 1.13 -7.10 -10.84
CA LEU A 79 1.75 -6.82 -9.55
C LEU A 79 0.72 -6.25 -8.56
N VAL A 80 0.84 -6.63 -7.30
CA VAL A 80 0.01 -6.10 -6.22
C VAL A 80 0.84 -5.20 -5.33
N GLN A 81 0.47 -3.92 -5.26
CA GLN A 81 0.97 -2.99 -4.26
C GLN A 81 -0.05 -2.86 -3.15
N ILE A 82 0.30 -3.26 -1.94
CA ILE A 82 -0.52 -2.94 -0.76
C ILE A 82 -0.24 -1.52 -0.28
N THR A 83 -1.14 -0.96 0.52
CA THR A 83 -0.94 0.34 1.16
C THR A 83 -0.88 0.21 2.66
N THR A 84 -0.12 1.11 3.29
CA THR A 84 -0.15 1.29 4.74
C THR A 84 -0.79 2.63 5.14
N GLU A 85 -1.59 3.26 4.26
CA GLU A 85 -2.24 4.54 4.57
C GLU A 85 -2.85 4.52 5.97
N SER A 86 -2.46 5.49 6.81
CA SER A 86 -2.97 5.59 8.18
C SER A 86 -4.44 5.98 8.24
N ALA A 87 -4.93 6.70 7.22
CA ALA A 87 -6.27 7.28 7.16
C ALA A 87 -6.65 8.11 8.41
N GLY A 88 -5.66 8.43 9.26
CA GLY A 88 -5.85 9.11 10.54
C GLY A 88 -6.31 8.20 11.70
N ILE A 89 -6.30 6.89 11.50
CA ILE A 89 -6.73 5.88 12.51
C ILE A 89 -5.61 4.89 12.88
N PHE A 90 -4.62 4.69 12.00
CA PHE A 90 -3.50 3.78 12.26
C PHE A 90 -2.23 4.54 12.64
N THR A 91 -1.48 3.97 13.57
CA THR A 91 -0.20 4.50 14.03
C THR A 91 0.95 4.03 13.14
N PRO A 92 2.17 4.66 13.23
CA PRO A 92 3.37 4.13 12.57
C PRO A 92 3.66 2.67 12.93
N MET A 93 3.34 2.26 14.16
CA MET A 93 3.53 0.88 14.62
C MET A 93 2.58 -0.09 13.91
N ASP A 94 1.32 0.30 13.68
CA ASP A 94 0.34 -0.52 12.97
C ASP A 94 0.75 -0.70 11.50
N GLN A 95 1.23 0.38 10.87
CA GLN A 95 1.76 0.36 9.51
C GLN A 95 2.98 -0.56 9.39
N ALA A 96 3.94 -0.44 10.31
CA ALA A 96 5.13 -1.28 10.36
C ALA A 96 4.77 -2.76 10.56
N ARG A 97 3.83 -3.05 11.47
CA ARG A 97 3.35 -4.42 11.71
C ARG A 97 2.74 -5.02 10.45
N CYS A 98 1.86 -4.29 9.77
CA CYS A 98 1.26 -4.75 8.51
C CYS A 98 2.34 -5.16 7.49
N LEU A 99 3.36 -4.32 7.25
CA LEU A 99 4.44 -4.62 6.31
C LEU A 99 5.27 -5.86 6.73
N ILE A 100 5.57 -5.97 8.02
CA ILE A 100 6.42 -7.04 8.56
C ILE A 100 5.69 -8.38 8.54
N ASP A 101 4.40 -8.40 8.84
CA ASP A 101 3.61 -9.61 8.91
C ASP A 101 3.22 -10.10 7.51
N VAL A 102 2.73 -9.22 6.63
CA VAL A 102 2.33 -9.56 5.25
C VAL A 102 3.52 -9.91 4.35
N LYS A 103 4.65 -9.23 4.50
CA LYS A 103 5.84 -9.36 3.61
C LYS A 103 5.49 -9.27 2.13
N PRO A 104 4.81 -8.20 1.69
CA PRO A 104 4.40 -8.07 0.30
C PRO A 104 5.62 -7.85 -0.60
N ASP A 105 5.52 -8.20 -1.88
CA ASP A 105 6.55 -7.86 -2.87
C ASP A 105 6.64 -6.34 -3.09
N PHE A 106 5.51 -5.62 -2.96
CA PHE A 106 5.44 -4.19 -3.21
C PHE A 106 4.44 -3.51 -2.25
N ALA A 107 4.85 -2.38 -1.67
CA ALA A 107 3.99 -1.59 -0.78
C ALA A 107 4.22 -0.08 -0.95
N SER A 108 3.19 0.71 -0.67
CA SER A 108 3.31 2.17 -0.54
C SER A 108 3.31 2.58 0.94
N VAL A 109 4.15 3.57 1.26
CA VAL A 109 4.28 4.16 2.60
C VAL A 109 4.34 5.68 2.49
N ALA A 110 3.57 6.40 3.30
CA ALA A 110 3.66 7.85 3.37
C ALA A 110 4.73 8.26 4.39
N VAL A 111 5.74 9.02 3.95
CA VAL A 111 6.87 9.42 4.79
C VAL A 111 6.39 10.10 6.06
N ARG A 112 5.51 11.10 5.96
CA ARG A 112 4.99 11.84 7.12
C ARG A 112 4.22 10.97 8.11
N GLU A 113 3.56 9.93 7.64
CA GLU A 113 2.81 9.01 8.51
C GLU A 113 3.75 8.11 9.30
N MET A 114 4.81 7.59 8.66
CA MET A 114 5.83 6.78 9.33
C MET A 114 6.70 7.59 10.29
N MET A 115 6.88 8.88 10.03
CA MET A 115 7.65 9.80 10.87
C MET A 115 6.93 10.22 12.16
N GLY A 116 5.63 9.94 12.30
CA GLY A 116 4.86 10.24 13.50
C GLY A 116 4.97 11.71 13.94
N THR A 117 5.65 11.99 15.06
CA THR A 117 5.88 13.34 15.56
C THR A 117 7.13 14.00 14.96
N GLY A 118 7.93 13.26 14.18
CA GLY A 118 9.20 13.72 13.63
C GLY A 118 10.34 13.77 14.66
N SER A 119 10.15 13.15 15.82
CA SER A 119 11.22 13.03 16.81
C SER A 119 12.35 12.11 16.32
N GLU A 120 13.54 12.22 16.94
CA GLU A 120 14.66 11.32 16.62
C GLU A 120 14.29 9.84 16.82
N LYS A 121 13.51 9.55 17.85
CA LYS A 121 12.98 8.20 18.10
C LYS A 121 12.08 7.71 16.96
N ASP A 122 11.25 8.58 16.41
CA ASP A 122 10.36 8.23 15.30
C ASP A 122 11.16 8.02 14.01
N ARG A 123 12.20 8.84 13.76
CA ARG A 123 13.14 8.63 12.65
C ARG A 123 13.82 7.28 12.73
N GLN A 124 14.41 6.96 13.88
CA GLN A 124 15.06 5.67 14.09
C GLN A 124 14.09 4.51 13.91
N PHE A 125 12.85 4.65 14.37
CA PHE A 125 11.81 3.66 14.16
C PHE A 125 11.50 3.46 12.66
N ALA A 126 11.34 4.55 11.91
CA ALA A 126 11.08 4.51 10.46
C ALA A 126 12.28 3.87 9.71
N GLN A 127 13.52 4.26 10.01
CA GLN A 127 14.74 3.67 9.44
C GLN A 127 14.80 2.16 9.67
N ASN A 128 14.63 1.73 10.93
CA ASN A 128 14.66 0.32 11.29
C ASN A 128 13.54 -0.48 10.58
N THR A 129 12.36 0.12 10.46
CA THR A 129 11.24 -0.49 9.73
C THR A 129 11.57 -0.65 8.26
N TYR A 130 12.07 0.40 7.60
CA TYR A 130 12.41 0.36 6.18
C TYR A 130 13.54 -0.62 5.89
N ALA A 131 14.59 -0.66 6.72
CA ALA A 131 15.66 -1.64 6.60
C ALA A 131 15.12 -3.07 6.70
N LYS A 132 14.33 -3.37 7.74
CA LYS A 132 13.75 -4.70 7.94
C LYS A 132 12.85 -5.13 6.79
N VAL A 133 12.01 -4.22 6.28
CA VAL A 133 11.08 -4.50 5.17
C VAL A 133 11.85 -4.70 3.86
N SER A 134 12.93 -3.93 3.63
CA SER A 134 13.84 -4.12 2.51
C SER A 134 14.56 -5.48 2.57
N ASP A 135 15.05 -5.86 3.75
CA ASP A 135 15.69 -7.18 3.96
C ASP A 135 14.73 -8.36 3.73
N GLN A 136 13.43 -8.14 3.89
CA GLN A 136 12.39 -9.11 3.55
C GLN A 136 12.11 -9.21 2.05
N GLY A 137 12.70 -8.32 1.23
CA GLY A 137 12.53 -8.28 -0.22
C GLY A 137 11.38 -7.40 -0.72
N THR A 138 10.70 -6.66 0.18
CA THR A 138 9.62 -5.74 -0.20
C THR A 138 10.17 -4.48 -0.88
N ALA A 139 9.71 -4.18 -2.08
CA ALA A 139 9.92 -2.88 -2.71
C ALA A 139 9.00 -1.83 -2.08
N LEU A 140 9.55 -0.68 -1.67
CA LEU A 140 8.78 0.41 -1.09
C LEU A 140 8.64 1.58 -2.06
N GLN A 141 7.41 2.02 -2.28
CA GLN A 141 7.10 3.30 -2.91
C GLN A 141 6.82 4.34 -1.82
N HIS A 142 7.72 5.30 -1.67
CA HIS A 142 7.53 6.38 -0.71
C HIS A 142 6.61 7.46 -1.27
N ILE A 143 5.53 7.78 -0.55
CA ILE A 143 4.62 8.87 -0.88
C ILE A 143 5.13 10.13 -0.16
N VAL A 144 5.35 11.19 -0.95
CA VAL A 144 5.77 12.50 -0.48
C VAL A 144 4.72 13.53 -0.91
N TYR A 145 4.19 14.28 0.03
CA TYR A 145 3.16 15.29 -0.22
C TYR A 145 3.71 16.71 -0.25
N SER A 146 4.97 16.89 0.19
CA SER A 146 5.60 18.22 0.27
C SER A 146 7.12 18.11 0.09
N PRO A 147 7.83 19.22 -0.18
CA PRO A 147 9.28 19.27 -0.16
C PRO A 147 9.89 18.84 1.18
N ASP A 148 9.20 19.10 2.30
CA ASP A 148 9.66 18.69 3.64
C ASP A 148 9.64 17.17 3.79
N ASP A 149 8.62 16.47 3.27
CA ASP A 149 8.58 15.01 3.26
C ASP A 149 9.76 14.43 2.46
N LEU A 150 10.09 15.08 1.33
CA LEU A 150 11.25 14.66 0.53
C LEU A 150 12.56 14.87 1.30
N ALA A 151 12.70 16.01 1.99
CA ALA A 151 13.88 16.29 2.80
C ALA A 151 14.04 15.27 3.93
N GLU A 152 12.96 14.88 4.59
CA GLU A 152 12.98 13.82 5.61
C GLU A 152 13.32 12.45 5.01
N LEU A 153 12.74 12.08 3.87
CA LEU A 153 13.08 10.82 3.19
C LEU A 153 14.56 10.74 2.82
N LEU A 154 15.14 11.84 2.34
CA LEU A 154 16.57 11.89 2.00
C LEU A 154 17.46 11.71 3.23
N LYS A 155 17.08 12.25 4.40
CA LYS A 155 17.79 12.01 5.67
C LYS A 155 17.70 10.54 6.10
N LEU A 156 16.51 9.92 5.97
CA LEU A 156 16.33 8.50 6.31
C LEU A 156 17.17 7.55 5.46
N ARG A 157 17.61 7.98 4.27
CA ARG A 157 18.43 7.18 3.34
C ARG A 157 19.92 7.46 3.42
N ALA A 158 20.32 8.51 4.12
CA ALA A 158 21.72 8.95 4.19
C ALA A 158 22.56 8.20 5.24
N ASP A 159 21.91 7.48 6.14
CA ASP A 159 22.52 6.67 7.20
C ASP A 159 22.40 5.18 6.88
#